data_b93370cbe977896d59d392037766d697
#
_entry.id   b93370cbe977896d59d392037766d697
#
_cell.length_a   1.000
_cell.length_b   1.000
_cell.length_c   1.000
_cell.angle_alpha   90.00
_cell.angle_beta   90.00
_cell.angle_gamma   90.00
#
_symmetry.space_group_name_H-M   'P 1'
#
loop_
_entity.id
_entity.type
_entity.pdbx_description
1 polymer ?
#
loop_
_entity_poly.entity_id
_entity_poly.type
_entity_poly.pdbx_seq_one_letter_code
_entity_poly.pdbx_strand_id
1 'polypeptide(L)'
;MIEVKSFAALRRFSPDKLQKLNLFETERFFCDVYCLEPGQEQKAHAHAGSDKLYAVLEGSVEVRVGGETRELRAGEVALCPAGSEHGVANRSSSRAALLVFMAPHP
;
A
#
# COMPACT_ATOMS: atom_id res chain seq x y z
N MET A 1 9.75 -25.06 8.14
CA MET A 1 10.54 -23.81 8.28
C MET A 1 9.61 -22.61 8.15
N ILE A 2 9.80 -21.62 9.02
CA ILE A 2 9.01 -20.40 8.97
C ILE A 2 9.83 -19.33 8.23
N GLU A 3 9.24 -18.72 7.22
CA GLU A 3 9.84 -17.56 6.58
C GLU A 3 9.39 -16.30 7.31
N VAL A 4 10.34 -15.48 7.70
CA VAL A 4 10.07 -14.23 8.41
C VAL A 4 10.82 -13.09 7.73
N LYS A 5 10.12 -11.98 7.48
CA LYS A 5 10.74 -10.76 6.97
C LYS A 5 10.40 -9.60 7.88
N SER A 6 11.37 -8.74 8.09
CA SER A 6 11.18 -7.55 8.92
C SER A 6 10.77 -6.37 8.04
N PHE A 7 9.61 -5.80 8.31
CA PHE A 7 9.19 -4.56 7.66
C PHE A 7 10.22 -3.46 7.85
N ALA A 8 10.71 -3.29 9.08
CA ALA A 8 11.65 -2.22 9.40
C ALA A 8 12.99 -2.38 8.67
N ALA A 9 13.43 -3.62 8.45
CA ALA A 9 14.68 -3.89 7.75
C ALA A 9 14.51 -3.77 6.23
N LEU A 10 13.31 -4.04 5.72
CA LEU A 10 13.04 -4.06 4.29
C LEU A 10 12.71 -2.68 3.72
N ARG A 11 12.10 -1.79 4.52
CA ARG A 11 11.63 -0.50 4.03
C ARG A 11 12.76 0.31 3.39
N ARG A 12 12.43 0.98 2.29
CA ARG A 12 13.37 1.82 1.56
C ARG A 12 12.62 2.96 0.90
N PHE A 13 13.13 4.17 1.07
CA PHE A 13 12.55 5.37 0.46
C PHE A 13 13.45 5.87 -0.65
N SER A 14 12.86 6.53 -1.64
CA SER A 14 13.58 7.15 -2.74
C SER A 14 13.02 8.54 -3.00
N PRO A 15 13.87 9.53 -3.27
CA PRO A 15 13.38 10.87 -3.61
C PRO A 15 12.68 10.93 -4.98
N ASP A 16 12.88 9.94 -5.83
CA ASP A 16 12.37 9.95 -7.20
C ASP A 16 10.91 9.50 -7.29
N LYS A 17 10.56 8.45 -6.57
CA LYS A 17 9.20 7.88 -6.59
C LYS A 17 8.99 6.94 -5.43
N LEU A 18 7.73 6.64 -5.16
CA LEU A 18 7.39 5.63 -4.15
C LEU A 18 8.08 4.31 -4.47
N GLN A 19 8.41 3.57 -3.43
CA GLN A 19 9.04 2.25 -3.57
C GLN A 19 8.03 1.17 -3.22
N LYS A 20 8.04 0.10 -4.01
CA LYS A 20 7.23 -1.10 -3.78
C LYS A 20 8.20 -2.23 -3.52
N LEU A 21 8.18 -2.76 -2.31
CA LEU A 21 9.12 -3.79 -1.87
C LEU A 21 8.35 -5.06 -1.57
N ASN A 22 8.65 -6.14 -2.27
CA ASN A 22 7.94 -7.39 -2.09
C ASN A 22 8.31 -8.05 -0.76
N LEU A 23 7.30 -8.41 0.03
CA LEU A 23 7.46 -9.22 1.24
C LEU A 23 7.29 -10.69 0.89
N PHE A 24 6.09 -11.06 0.44
CA PHE A 24 5.75 -12.43 0.10
C PHE A 24 4.87 -12.46 -1.14
N GLU A 25 5.03 -13.49 -1.93
CA GLU A 25 4.21 -13.70 -3.11
C GLU A 25 4.01 -15.19 -3.36
N THR A 26 2.78 -15.56 -3.65
CA THR A 26 2.43 -16.92 -4.09
C THR A 26 1.53 -16.80 -5.31
N GLU A 27 1.08 -17.93 -5.85
CA GLU A 27 0.10 -17.93 -6.94
C GLU A 27 -1.25 -17.34 -6.53
N ARG A 28 -1.51 -17.22 -5.20
CA ARG A 28 -2.80 -16.82 -4.68
C ARG A 28 -2.85 -15.35 -4.24
N PHE A 29 -1.72 -14.75 -3.92
CA PHE A 29 -1.67 -13.37 -3.44
C PHE A 29 -0.30 -12.75 -3.65
N PHE A 30 -0.23 -11.44 -3.51
CA PHE A 30 1.05 -10.81 -3.20
C PHE A 30 0.90 -9.84 -2.04
N CYS A 31 2.01 -9.61 -1.35
CA CYS A 31 2.08 -8.73 -0.20
C CYS A 31 3.35 -7.89 -0.30
N ASP A 32 3.16 -6.57 -0.46
CA ASP A 32 4.24 -5.61 -0.62
C ASP A 32 4.25 -4.61 0.53
N VAL A 33 5.39 -3.96 0.70
CA VAL A 33 5.49 -2.73 1.49
C VAL A 33 5.67 -1.58 0.51
N TYR A 34 4.83 -0.55 0.65
CA TYR A 34 4.98 0.70 -0.09
C TYR A 34 5.61 1.73 0.84
N CYS A 35 6.66 2.40 0.36
CA CYS A 35 7.33 3.46 1.08
C CYS A 35 7.21 4.75 0.28
N LEU A 36 6.61 5.78 0.90
CA LEU A 36 6.32 7.05 0.25
C LEU A 36 6.96 8.22 0.99
N GLU A 37 7.81 8.96 0.30
CA GLU A 37 8.23 10.28 0.76
C GLU A 37 7.06 11.25 0.64
N PRO A 38 7.08 12.41 1.35
CA PRO A 38 6.04 13.41 1.17
C PRO A 38 5.84 13.77 -0.30
N GLY A 39 4.58 13.82 -0.74
CA GLY A 39 4.20 14.18 -2.10
C GLY A 39 4.15 13.01 -3.09
N GLN A 40 4.64 11.85 -2.71
CA GLN A 40 4.61 10.68 -3.61
C GLN A 40 3.25 9.99 -3.56
N GLU A 41 2.88 9.37 -4.69
CA GLU A 41 1.58 8.74 -4.80
C GLU A 41 1.59 7.57 -5.79
N GLN A 42 0.65 6.67 -5.60
CA GLN A 42 0.22 5.73 -6.61
C GLN A 42 -1.12 6.24 -7.14
N LYS A 43 -1.16 6.55 -8.45
CA LYS A 43 -2.37 7.08 -9.07
C LYS A 43 -3.50 6.06 -9.03
N ALA A 44 -4.71 6.56 -9.06
CA ALA A 44 -5.90 5.72 -9.03
C ALA A 44 -5.92 4.77 -10.22
N HIS A 45 -6.20 3.52 -9.94
CA HIS A 45 -6.31 2.44 -10.93
C HIS A 45 -7.27 1.38 -10.39
N ALA A 46 -7.63 0.40 -11.22
CA ALA A 46 -8.56 -0.65 -10.81
C ALA A 46 -8.04 -2.02 -11.23
N HIS A 47 -8.38 -3.03 -10.42
CA HIS A 47 -8.13 -4.44 -10.73
C HIS A 47 -9.45 -5.18 -10.69
N ALA A 48 -9.85 -5.74 -11.82
CA ALA A 48 -11.19 -6.31 -11.97
C ALA A 48 -11.43 -7.54 -11.10
N GLY A 49 -10.40 -8.33 -10.84
CA GLY A 49 -10.56 -9.64 -10.18
C GLY A 49 -9.88 -9.78 -8.83
N SER A 50 -9.35 -8.72 -8.26
CA SER A 50 -8.59 -8.80 -7.01
C SER A 50 -9.05 -7.78 -6.01
N ASP A 51 -9.19 -8.20 -4.76
CA ASP A 51 -9.37 -7.30 -3.62
C ASP A 51 -8.00 -6.84 -3.14
N LYS A 52 -7.92 -5.62 -2.63
CA LYS A 52 -6.68 -5.03 -2.17
C LYS A 52 -6.87 -4.40 -0.80
N LEU A 53 -5.85 -4.53 0.05
CA LEU A 53 -5.81 -3.86 1.35
C LEU A 53 -4.64 -2.88 1.39
N TYR A 54 -4.88 -1.71 1.97
CA TYR A 54 -3.85 -0.77 2.38
C TYR A 54 -3.84 -0.73 3.90
N ALA A 55 -2.77 -1.19 4.53
CA ALA A 55 -2.61 -1.16 5.99
C ALA A 55 -1.45 -0.23 6.33
N VAL A 56 -1.73 0.89 6.98
CA VAL A 56 -0.70 1.88 7.30
C VAL A 56 0.15 1.38 8.46
N LEU A 57 1.45 1.33 8.25
CA LEU A 57 2.43 0.87 9.22
C LEU A 57 3.16 2.04 9.88
N GLU A 58 3.34 3.14 9.16
CA GLU A 58 4.09 4.31 9.62
C GLU A 58 3.53 5.55 8.95
N GLY A 59 3.37 6.63 9.72
CA GLY A 59 2.92 7.91 9.19
C GLY A 59 1.43 7.92 8.86
N SER A 60 1.06 8.72 7.86
CA SER A 60 -0.32 8.82 7.39
C SER A 60 -0.35 8.94 5.87
N VAL A 61 -1.43 8.45 5.28
CA VAL A 61 -1.65 8.54 3.84
C VAL A 61 -3.09 8.91 3.57
N GLU A 62 -3.33 9.42 2.37
CA GLU A 62 -4.67 9.63 1.85
C GLU A 62 -4.99 8.48 0.90
N VAL A 63 -6.05 7.75 1.19
CA VAL A 63 -6.49 6.62 0.37
C VAL A 63 -7.75 7.02 -0.36
N ARG A 64 -7.78 6.70 -1.65
CA ARG A 64 -8.95 6.88 -2.49
C ARG A 64 -9.49 5.51 -2.89
N VAL A 65 -10.78 5.31 -2.65
CA VAL A 65 -11.49 4.09 -3.06
C VAL A 65 -12.82 4.51 -3.67
N GLY A 66 -13.01 4.22 -4.94
CA GLY A 66 -14.16 4.69 -5.68
C GLY A 66 -14.18 6.21 -5.71
N GLY A 67 -15.29 6.81 -5.32
CA GLY A 67 -15.42 8.27 -5.24
C GLY A 67 -15.04 8.88 -3.90
N GLU A 68 -14.61 8.06 -2.94
CA GLU A 68 -14.28 8.52 -1.59
C GLU A 68 -12.79 8.67 -1.37
N THR A 69 -12.43 9.66 -0.58
CA THR A 69 -11.06 9.91 -0.16
C THR A 69 -11.03 10.01 1.35
N ARG A 70 -10.07 9.35 1.98
CA ARG A 70 -9.95 9.36 3.43
C ARG A 70 -8.50 9.27 3.87
N GLU A 71 -8.15 10.01 4.93
CA GLU A 71 -6.86 9.89 5.58
C GLU A 71 -6.82 8.63 6.45
N LEU A 72 -5.76 7.86 6.32
CA LEU A 72 -5.47 6.72 7.19
C LEU A 72 -4.16 6.97 7.93
N ARG A 73 -4.13 6.58 9.19
CA ARG A 73 -2.96 6.65 10.06
C ARG A 73 -2.46 5.26 10.41
N ALA A 74 -1.24 5.20 10.95
CA ALA A 74 -0.66 3.94 11.40
C ALA A 74 -1.64 3.14 12.26
N GLY A 75 -1.81 1.87 11.93
CA GLY A 75 -2.75 0.97 12.58
C GLY A 75 -4.10 0.86 11.89
N GLU A 76 -4.39 1.69 10.89
CA GLU A 76 -5.65 1.64 10.16
C GLU A 76 -5.50 0.91 8.83
N VAL A 77 -6.57 0.27 8.38
CA VAL A 77 -6.61 -0.56 7.17
C VAL A 77 -7.80 -0.17 6.32
N ALA A 78 -7.59 -0.02 5.03
CA ALA A 78 -8.67 0.23 4.07
C ALA A 78 -8.82 -0.95 3.11
N LEU A 79 -10.07 -1.30 2.80
CA LEU A 79 -10.39 -2.30 1.80
C LEU A 79 -10.69 -1.61 0.47
N CYS A 80 -10.04 -2.10 -0.58
CA CYS A 80 -10.31 -1.71 -1.97
C CYS A 80 -10.92 -2.91 -2.68
N PRO A 81 -12.24 -2.97 -2.80
CA PRO A 81 -12.90 -4.12 -3.44
C PRO A 81 -12.50 -4.26 -4.91
N ALA A 82 -12.53 -5.48 -5.41
CA ALA A 82 -12.30 -5.77 -6.82
C ALA A 82 -13.18 -4.89 -7.69
N GLY A 83 -12.62 -4.34 -8.74
CA GLY A 83 -13.32 -3.47 -9.67
C GLY A 83 -13.40 -2.00 -9.26
N SER A 84 -13.17 -1.68 -7.99
CA SER A 84 -13.17 -0.29 -7.54
C SER A 84 -11.85 0.40 -7.86
N GLU A 85 -11.94 1.63 -8.36
CA GLU A 85 -10.77 2.46 -8.56
C GLU A 85 -10.17 2.82 -7.21
N HIS A 86 -8.85 2.73 -7.07
CA HIS A 86 -8.17 3.02 -5.82
C HIS A 86 -6.76 3.59 -6.04
N GLY A 87 -6.31 4.35 -5.09
CA GLY A 87 -4.99 4.94 -5.09
C GLY A 87 -4.60 5.40 -3.69
N VAL A 88 -3.34 5.75 -3.52
CA VAL A 88 -2.80 6.20 -2.25
C VAL A 88 -1.79 7.31 -2.48
N ALA A 89 -1.81 8.32 -1.61
CA ALA A 89 -0.89 9.45 -1.70
C ALA A 89 -0.39 9.83 -0.31
N ASN A 90 0.88 10.22 -0.23
CA ASN A 90 1.41 10.81 1.00
C ASN A 90 1.31 12.33 0.90
N ARG A 91 0.25 12.88 1.47
CA ARG A 91 0.01 14.34 1.52
C ARG A 91 0.58 14.97 2.79
N SER A 92 1.22 14.17 3.65
CA SER A 92 1.80 14.67 4.90
C SER A 92 3.20 15.23 4.68
N SER A 93 3.78 15.77 5.74
CA SER A 93 5.16 16.27 5.73
C SER A 93 6.17 15.23 6.21
N SER A 94 5.72 14.01 6.47
CA SER A 94 6.57 12.92 6.98
C SER A 94 6.51 11.71 6.06
N ARG A 95 7.51 10.84 6.17
CA ARG A 95 7.53 9.56 5.46
C ARG A 95 6.35 8.70 5.90
N ALA A 96 5.84 7.91 4.98
CA ALA A 96 4.76 6.96 5.25
C ALA A 96 5.12 5.60 4.66
N ALA A 97 4.70 4.55 5.35
CA ALA A 97 4.87 3.19 4.87
C ALA A 97 3.60 2.40 5.12
N LEU A 98 3.24 1.57 4.16
CA LEU A 98 2.04 0.75 4.28
C LEU A 98 2.29 -0.65 3.73
N LEU A 99 1.59 -1.59 4.31
CA LEU A 99 1.52 -2.96 3.81
C LEU A 99 0.39 -3.01 2.79
N VAL A 100 0.68 -3.59 1.65
CA VAL A 100 -0.28 -3.74 0.55
C VAL A 100 -0.44 -5.22 0.27
N PHE A 101 -1.67 -5.70 0.39
CA PHE A 101 -2.01 -7.11 0.19
C PHE A 101 -3.06 -7.20 -0.91
N MET A 102 -2.88 -8.12 -1.84
CA MET A 102 -3.83 -8.32 -2.94
C MET A 102 -4.08 -9.79 -3.17
N ALA A 103 -5.35 -10.17 -3.24
CA ALA A 103 -5.76 -11.54 -3.51
C ALA A 103 -7.11 -11.56 -4.24
N PRO A 104 -7.34 -12.53 -5.14
CA PRO A 104 -6.32 -13.41 -5.73
C PRO A 104 -5.25 -12.60 -6.45
N HIS A 105 -4.13 -13.26 -6.73
CA HIS A 105 -3.03 -12.63 -7.46
C HIS A 105 -3.52 -12.16 -8.82
N PRO A 106 -3.32 -10.88 -9.18
CA PRO A 106 -3.78 -10.35 -10.46
C PRO A 106 -3.04 -10.92 -11.66
#